data_f6f6bb231fab373b76cbd9e3b9a82cf4
#
_entry.id   f6f6bb231fab373b76cbd9e3b9a82cf4
#
_cell.length_a   1.000
_cell.length_b   1.000
_cell.length_c   1.000
_cell.angle_alpha   90.00
_cell.angle_beta   90.00
_cell.angle_gamma   90.00
#
_symmetry.space_group_name_H-M   'P 1'
#
loop_
_entity.id
_entity.type
_entity.pdbx_description
1 polymer ?
#
loop_
_entity_poly.entity_id
_entity_poly.type
_entity_poly.pdbx_seq_one_letter_code
_entity_poly.pdbx_strand_id
1 'polypeptide(L)'
;MNTTQSEKLYAQALDFMPGGVNSPVRACRSVGRTPLFIDRAEGSKIYDVDGNEFIDYICSWGPNILGHKQPDVIKAVTSACQNGLTFGACHSGEIELAELIRKNMPSIEMLRLVNSGTEAVMSAIRVARGFTKRDKIVKFEGCYHGHSDGLLVKGGSGLLTNSIPNSAGVPKGYTDTTLLAKYNDEESVQQLFDNCGDEIACVIVEPCAANMGVVPPKKGFLKFLREITEKHGSLLIFDEVITGFRLSLGGAQKLYGVKPDLTTLGKIVGGGMPLAVYGGRKEIMECVAPLGSVYQAGTLSGNPVAVSAGIATLKILEKNKDSIYPELERKSAKIENAMKNAGLNVNRVGSIMTAFFTDKKVVDYDTATTADTKRYAEYYNRLLENGIYAAPSQFEAMFVSFAHTEDDIEKTCQVIESFK
;
A
#
# COMPACT_ATOMS: atom_id res chain seq x y z
N MET A 1 27.78 -10.24 8.41
CA MET A 1 26.44 -10.77 8.66
C MET A 1 26.44 -12.27 8.37
N ASN A 2 25.91 -13.11 9.28
CA ASN A 2 25.74 -14.55 9.05
C ASN A 2 24.38 -14.79 8.35
N THR A 3 24.31 -15.69 7.36
CA THR A 3 23.08 -16.03 6.60
C THR A 3 22.90 -17.53 6.41
N THR A 4 23.68 -18.33 7.12
CA THR A 4 23.77 -19.78 6.91
C THR A 4 22.43 -20.51 7.09
N GLN A 5 21.66 -20.17 8.12
CA GLN A 5 20.34 -20.79 8.34
C GLN A 5 19.30 -20.27 7.35
N SER A 6 19.30 -18.97 7.03
CA SER A 6 18.43 -18.39 6.03
C SER A 6 18.65 -19.03 4.65
N GLU A 7 19.90 -19.24 4.22
CA GLU A 7 20.24 -19.91 2.96
C GLU A 7 19.72 -21.36 2.93
N LYS A 8 19.91 -22.10 4.05
CA LYS A 8 19.41 -23.48 4.18
C LYS A 8 17.87 -23.54 4.09
N LEU A 9 17.18 -22.64 4.79
CA LEU A 9 15.71 -22.57 4.75
C LEU A 9 15.21 -22.15 3.38
N TYR A 10 15.90 -21.23 2.71
CA TYR A 10 15.53 -20.82 1.36
C TYR A 10 15.67 -21.97 0.35
N ALA A 11 16.75 -22.75 0.44
CA ALA A 11 16.92 -23.93 -0.39
C ALA A 11 15.76 -24.92 -0.22
N GLN A 12 15.31 -25.16 1.03
CA GLN A 12 14.13 -25.98 1.30
C GLN A 12 12.82 -25.34 0.76
N ALA A 13 12.65 -24.03 0.92
CA ALA A 13 11.46 -23.32 0.48
C ALA A 13 11.25 -23.38 -1.04
N LEU A 14 12.32 -23.46 -1.82
CA LEU A 14 12.28 -23.62 -3.29
C LEU A 14 11.58 -24.91 -3.73
N ASP A 15 11.60 -25.96 -2.91
CA ASP A 15 10.93 -27.24 -3.21
C ASP A 15 9.40 -27.15 -3.00
N PHE A 16 8.92 -26.18 -2.20
CA PHE A 16 7.51 -26.12 -1.79
C PHE A 16 6.76 -24.93 -2.36
N MET A 17 7.47 -23.85 -2.67
CA MET A 17 6.83 -22.58 -3.09
C MET A 17 7.50 -22.01 -4.33
N PRO A 18 6.76 -21.44 -5.28
CA PRO A 18 7.34 -20.82 -6.47
C PRO A 18 8.35 -19.73 -6.08
N GLY A 19 9.64 -19.96 -6.40
CA GLY A 19 10.74 -19.07 -6.02
C GLY A 19 11.00 -18.98 -4.52
N GLY A 20 10.52 -19.97 -3.72
CA GLY A 20 10.72 -20.04 -2.28
C GLY A 20 9.96 -19.01 -1.46
N VAL A 21 8.96 -18.31 -2.03
CA VAL A 21 8.29 -17.18 -1.41
C VAL A 21 6.79 -17.12 -1.71
N ASN A 22 6.03 -16.43 -0.84
CA ASN A 22 4.59 -16.18 -1.02
C ASN A 22 4.27 -14.80 -1.63
N SER A 23 5.30 -14.05 -2.02
CA SER A 23 5.17 -12.81 -2.78
C SER A 23 6.48 -12.53 -3.53
N PRO A 24 6.44 -12.16 -4.85
CA PRO A 24 7.62 -12.18 -5.73
C PRO A 24 8.79 -11.33 -5.24
N VAL A 25 8.53 -10.12 -4.73
CA VAL A 25 9.58 -9.19 -4.30
C VAL A 25 10.40 -9.74 -3.11
N ARG A 26 9.80 -10.63 -2.29
CA ARG A 26 10.48 -11.24 -1.13
C ARG A 26 11.63 -12.17 -1.52
N ALA A 27 11.71 -12.59 -2.79
CA ALA A 27 12.81 -13.42 -3.27
C ALA A 27 14.14 -12.66 -3.41
N CYS A 28 14.18 -11.36 -3.20
CA CYS A 28 15.36 -10.49 -3.22
C CYS A 28 16.21 -10.57 -4.50
N ARG A 29 15.61 -11.04 -5.62
CA ARG A 29 16.34 -11.28 -6.88
C ARG A 29 16.92 -10.01 -7.49
N SER A 30 16.16 -8.89 -7.41
CA SER A 30 16.58 -7.60 -7.97
C SER A 30 17.78 -6.97 -7.26
N VAL A 31 18.10 -7.42 -6.07
CA VAL A 31 19.25 -6.95 -5.28
C VAL A 31 20.36 -8.00 -5.15
N GLY A 32 20.19 -9.15 -5.82
CA GLY A 32 21.20 -10.21 -5.92
C GLY A 32 21.48 -10.93 -4.60
N ARG A 33 20.47 -11.04 -3.71
CA ARG A 33 20.63 -11.73 -2.43
C ARG A 33 19.64 -12.86 -2.22
N THR A 34 20.02 -13.82 -1.38
CA THR A 34 19.11 -14.76 -0.76
C THR A 34 18.26 -14.03 0.30
N PRO A 35 16.92 -14.28 0.34
CA PRO A 35 16.06 -13.68 1.35
C PRO A 35 16.45 -14.14 2.76
N LEU A 36 16.34 -13.21 3.71
CA LEU A 36 16.46 -13.53 5.14
C LEU A 36 15.16 -14.16 5.64
N PHE A 37 15.28 -15.14 6.53
CA PHE A 37 14.15 -15.74 7.23
C PHE A 37 14.00 -15.09 8.59
N ILE A 38 12.91 -14.37 8.80
CA ILE A 38 12.68 -13.59 10.02
C ILE A 38 12.03 -14.50 11.08
N ASP A 39 12.63 -14.52 12.28
CA ASP A 39 12.15 -15.27 13.43
C ASP A 39 11.17 -14.46 14.29
N ARG A 40 11.50 -13.22 14.60
CA ARG A 40 10.69 -12.33 15.43
C ARG A 40 10.85 -10.86 15.06
N ALA A 41 9.93 -10.04 15.54
CA ALA A 41 9.97 -8.59 15.35
C ALA A 41 9.46 -7.88 16.60
N GLU A 42 10.03 -6.70 16.93
CA GLU A 42 9.63 -5.90 18.09
C GLU A 42 10.00 -4.42 17.88
N GLY A 43 9.06 -3.52 18.15
CA GLY A 43 9.27 -2.09 17.97
C GLY A 43 9.61 -1.74 16.51
N SER A 44 10.79 -1.14 16.31
CA SER A 44 11.33 -0.79 14.98
C SER A 44 12.17 -1.89 14.34
N LYS A 45 12.31 -3.07 14.99
CA LYS A 45 13.33 -4.06 14.64
C LYS A 45 12.75 -5.39 14.23
N ILE A 46 13.47 -6.07 13.33
CA ILE A 46 13.27 -7.47 12.97
C ILE A 46 14.55 -8.27 13.27
N TYR A 47 14.37 -9.53 13.55
CA TYR A 47 15.46 -10.46 13.90
C TYR A 47 15.33 -11.71 13.04
N ASP A 48 16.41 -12.09 12.37
CA ASP A 48 16.41 -13.28 11.53
C ASP A 48 16.79 -14.55 12.33
N VAL A 49 16.64 -15.70 11.68
CA VAL A 49 16.96 -17.02 12.24
C VAL A 49 18.46 -17.22 12.46
N ASP A 50 19.29 -16.38 11.89
CA ASP A 50 20.76 -16.40 12.04
C ASP A 50 21.23 -15.52 13.21
N GLY A 51 20.31 -14.83 13.91
CA GLY A 51 20.56 -13.97 15.05
C GLY A 51 20.95 -12.53 14.70
N ASN A 52 20.84 -12.12 13.44
CA ASN A 52 21.07 -10.72 13.07
C ASN A 52 19.87 -9.86 13.46
N GLU A 53 20.15 -8.60 13.86
CA GLU A 53 19.16 -7.56 14.16
C GLU A 53 19.20 -6.49 13.08
N PHE A 54 18.00 -6.06 12.62
CA PHE A 54 17.86 -5.01 11.63
C PHE A 54 16.81 -3.97 12.05
N ILE A 55 17.08 -2.69 11.76
CA ILE A 55 16.09 -1.63 11.80
C ILE A 55 15.19 -1.79 10.55
N ASP A 56 13.90 -1.98 10.76
CA ASP A 56 12.96 -2.34 9.68
C ASP A 56 12.25 -1.13 9.07
N TYR A 57 12.61 -0.79 7.84
CA TYR A 57 11.94 0.24 7.04
C TYR A 57 10.97 -0.32 5.98
N ILE A 58 10.76 -1.63 5.95
CA ILE A 58 9.66 -2.24 5.19
C ILE A 58 8.34 -2.10 5.97
N CYS A 59 8.39 -2.18 7.30
CA CYS A 59 7.22 -2.10 8.18
C CYS A 59 6.08 -3.02 7.69
N SER A 60 6.44 -4.26 7.27
CA SER A 60 5.52 -5.25 6.68
C SER A 60 4.80 -4.73 5.41
N TRP A 61 5.46 -3.89 4.60
CA TRP A 61 4.90 -3.22 3.41
C TRP A 61 3.84 -2.15 3.75
N GLY A 62 3.99 -1.56 4.93
CA GLY A 62 3.22 -0.39 5.36
C GLY A 62 2.23 -0.56 6.52
N PRO A 63 1.71 -1.73 6.92
CA PRO A 63 0.76 -1.82 8.03
C PRO A 63 1.31 -1.38 9.38
N ASN A 64 2.60 -1.55 9.64
CA ASN A 64 3.19 -1.36 10.97
C ASN A 64 3.55 0.12 11.26
N ILE A 65 2.58 1.03 11.13
CA ILE A 65 2.79 2.46 11.47
C ILE A 65 3.18 2.67 12.95
N LEU A 66 2.70 1.83 13.85
CA LEU A 66 3.00 1.83 15.28
C LEU A 66 4.25 1.02 15.65
N GLY A 67 4.87 0.34 14.66
CA GLY A 67 5.93 -0.63 14.87
C GLY A 67 5.40 -2.05 15.07
N HIS A 68 6.34 -2.99 15.26
CA HIS A 68 6.03 -4.39 15.50
C HIS A 68 5.59 -4.63 16.95
N LYS A 69 4.71 -5.64 17.14
CA LYS A 69 4.31 -6.16 18.46
C LYS A 69 3.80 -5.05 19.40
N GLN A 70 3.04 -4.10 18.88
CA GLN A 70 2.47 -3.04 19.70
C GLN A 70 1.61 -3.66 20.83
N PRO A 71 1.89 -3.34 22.12
CA PRO A 71 1.32 -4.09 23.24
C PRO A 71 -0.20 -4.13 23.30
N ASP A 72 -0.88 -3.00 23.06
CA ASP A 72 -2.34 -2.92 23.12
C ASP A 72 -3.00 -3.67 21.95
N VAL A 73 -2.35 -3.69 20.76
CA VAL A 73 -2.83 -4.45 19.62
C VAL A 73 -2.69 -5.95 19.90
N ILE A 74 -1.53 -6.40 20.41
CA ILE A 74 -1.32 -7.80 20.80
C ILE A 74 -2.31 -8.23 21.88
N LYS A 75 -2.56 -7.38 22.88
CA LYS A 75 -3.54 -7.65 23.94
C LYS A 75 -4.97 -7.83 23.36
N ALA A 76 -5.38 -6.95 22.45
CA ALA A 76 -6.69 -7.03 21.79
C ALA A 76 -6.85 -8.32 20.97
N VAL A 77 -5.83 -8.66 20.17
CA VAL A 77 -5.79 -9.90 19.37
C VAL A 77 -5.87 -11.14 20.27
N THR A 78 -5.03 -11.19 21.32
CA THR A 78 -5.00 -12.32 22.27
C THR A 78 -6.35 -12.51 22.96
N SER A 79 -6.99 -11.41 23.37
CA SER A 79 -8.34 -11.46 23.98
C SER A 79 -9.39 -11.94 22.98
N ALA A 80 -9.35 -11.47 21.73
CA ALA A 80 -10.27 -11.92 20.69
C ALA A 80 -10.13 -13.43 20.41
N CYS A 81 -8.88 -13.93 20.35
CA CYS A 81 -8.62 -15.36 20.15
C CYS A 81 -9.25 -16.26 21.23
N GLN A 82 -9.36 -15.80 22.47
CA GLN A 82 -10.01 -16.55 23.56
C GLN A 82 -11.51 -16.73 23.35
N ASN A 83 -12.15 -15.86 22.57
CA ASN A 83 -13.59 -15.93 22.26
C ASN A 83 -13.88 -16.70 20.96
N GLY A 84 -12.85 -17.10 20.22
CA GLY A 84 -12.92 -17.81 18.94
C GLY A 84 -12.29 -17.04 17.78
N LEU A 85 -11.76 -17.77 16.80
CA LEU A 85 -11.02 -17.18 15.68
C LEU A 85 -11.94 -16.60 14.60
N THR A 86 -13.11 -17.22 14.40
CA THR A 86 -14.11 -16.83 13.41
C THR A 86 -15.48 -17.36 13.81
N PHE A 87 -16.53 -16.62 13.45
CA PHE A 87 -17.89 -17.00 13.84
C PHE A 87 -18.76 -17.41 12.64
N GLY A 88 -18.45 -16.94 11.42
CA GLY A 88 -19.35 -17.05 10.29
C GLY A 88 -20.69 -16.33 10.51
N ALA A 89 -20.70 -15.35 11.42
CA ALA A 89 -21.86 -14.57 11.86
C ALA A 89 -21.41 -13.15 12.23
N CYS A 90 -22.35 -12.20 12.26
CA CYS A 90 -22.10 -10.81 12.63
C CYS A 90 -21.71 -10.69 14.11
N HIS A 91 -20.87 -9.71 14.41
CA HIS A 91 -20.50 -9.34 15.79
C HIS A 91 -20.33 -7.82 15.95
N SER A 92 -20.41 -7.34 17.19
CA SER A 92 -20.41 -5.90 17.51
C SER A 92 -19.14 -5.16 17.10
N GLY A 93 -18.00 -5.86 17.06
CA GLY A 93 -16.73 -5.25 16.63
C GLY A 93 -16.75 -4.77 15.18
N GLU A 94 -17.53 -5.40 14.30
CA GLU A 94 -17.67 -4.92 12.91
C GLU A 94 -18.29 -3.51 12.86
N ILE A 95 -19.28 -3.26 13.74
CA ILE A 95 -19.93 -1.96 13.86
C ILE A 95 -18.95 -0.93 14.39
N GLU A 96 -18.23 -1.26 15.47
CA GLU A 96 -17.24 -0.37 16.09
C GLU A 96 -16.13 0.03 15.13
N LEU A 97 -15.60 -0.93 14.34
CA LEU A 97 -14.60 -0.64 13.32
C LEU A 97 -15.15 0.26 12.22
N ALA A 98 -16.38 0.00 11.75
CA ALA A 98 -17.04 0.82 10.76
C ALA A 98 -17.25 2.27 11.23
N GLU A 99 -17.66 2.46 12.48
CA GLU A 99 -17.83 3.78 13.12
C GLU A 99 -16.49 4.54 13.18
N LEU A 100 -15.41 3.88 13.60
CA LEU A 100 -14.07 4.47 13.65
C LEU A 100 -13.59 4.92 12.26
N ILE A 101 -13.82 4.10 11.24
CA ILE A 101 -13.45 4.43 9.85
C ILE A 101 -14.26 5.63 9.38
N ARG A 102 -15.59 5.60 9.50
CA ARG A 102 -16.48 6.68 9.06
C ARG A 102 -16.20 8.01 9.75
N LYS A 103 -15.92 7.97 11.05
CA LYS A 103 -15.57 9.16 11.85
C LYS A 103 -14.34 9.88 11.30
N ASN A 104 -13.33 9.12 10.87
CA ASN A 104 -12.06 9.66 10.42
C ASN A 104 -12.01 9.92 8.90
N MET A 105 -12.83 9.22 8.11
CA MET A 105 -12.97 9.34 6.67
C MET A 105 -14.45 9.53 6.27
N PRO A 106 -15.02 10.76 6.38
CA PRO A 106 -16.45 11.01 6.15
C PRO A 106 -16.93 10.79 4.71
N SER A 107 -16.02 10.60 3.76
CA SER A 107 -16.36 10.16 2.40
C SER A 107 -16.92 8.74 2.36
N ILE A 108 -16.58 7.92 3.36
CA ILE A 108 -17.05 6.56 3.53
C ILE A 108 -18.33 6.59 4.38
N GLU A 109 -19.47 6.70 3.72
CA GLU A 109 -20.79 6.71 4.38
C GLU A 109 -21.28 5.29 4.69
N MET A 110 -20.94 4.32 3.84
CA MET A 110 -21.22 2.89 3.99
C MET A 110 -20.00 2.08 3.52
N LEU A 111 -19.74 0.94 4.16
CA LEU A 111 -18.57 0.12 3.87
C LEU A 111 -18.84 -1.39 3.97
N ARG A 112 -17.93 -2.16 3.42
CA ARG A 112 -17.86 -3.62 3.56
C ARG A 112 -16.44 -4.04 3.92
N LEU A 113 -16.30 -4.96 4.86
CA LEU A 113 -15.03 -5.57 5.23
C LEU A 113 -14.69 -6.73 4.29
N VAL A 114 -13.41 -6.87 3.96
CA VAL A 114 -12.81 -7.96 3.18
C VAL A 114 -11.44 -8.31 3.76
N ASN A 115 -10.71 -9.28 3.19
CA ASN A 115 -9.47 -9.78 3.80
C ASN A 115 -8.18 -9.20 3.20
N SER A 116 -8.25 -8.60 2.00
CA SER A 116 -7.07 -8.07 1.29
C SER A 116 -7.39 -6.82 0.48
N GLY A 117 -6.35 -6.02 0.20
CA GLY A 117 -6.47 -4.87 -0.71
C GLY A 117 -6.95 -5.28 -2.10
N THR A 118 -6.53 -6.45 -2.59
CA THR A 118 -7.01 -7.00 -3.87
C THR A 118 -8.52 -7.21 -3.86
N GLU A 119 -9.07 -7.82 -2.80
CA GLU A 119 -10.52 -8.01 -2.66
C GLU A 119 -11.26 -6.66 -2.56
N ALA A 120 -10.70 -5.70 -1.83
CA ALA A 120 -11.29 -4.37 -1.68
C ALA A 120 -11.39 -3.65 -3.03
N VAL A 121 -10.29 -3.60 -3.77
CA VAL A 121 -10.25 -2.94 -5.09
C VAL A 121 -11.11 -3.66 -6.11
N MET A 122 -11.01 -4.98 -6.21
CA MET A 122 -11.85 -5.79 -7.10
C MET A 122 -13.33 -5.53 -6.85
N SER A 123 -13.72 -5.43 -5.57
CA SER A 123 -15.11 -5.19 -5.17
C SER A 123 -15.55 -3.75 -5.46
N ALA A 124 -14.71 -2.76 -5.18
CA ALA A 124 -14.99 -1.35 -5.48
C ALA A 124 -15.21 -1.12 -6.98
N ILE A 125 -14.38 -1.71 -7.84
CA ILE A 125 -14.55 -1.64 -9.31
C ILE A 125 -15.85 -2.32 -9.74
N ARG A 126 -16.17 -3.49 -9.17
CA ARG A 126 -17.44 -4.18 -9.48
C ARG A 126 -18.64 -3.33 -9.08
N VAL A 127 -18.59 -2.65 -7.94
CA VAL A 127 -19.63 -1.72 -7.50
C VAL A 127 -19.74 -0.53 -8.47
N ALA A 128 -18.61 0.05 -8.87
CA ALA A 128 -18.57 1.16 -9.81
C ALA A 128 -19.24 0.77 -11.16
N ARG A 129 -18.88 -0.38 -11.71
CA ARG A 129 -19.52 -0.93 -12.91
C ARG A 129 -21.01 -1.20 -12.71
N GLY A 130 -21.39 -1.79 -11.59
CA GLY A 130 -22.80 -2.09 -11.24
C GLY A 130 -23.64 -0.84 -11.09
N PHE A 131 -23.10 0.23 -10.50
CA PHE A 131 -23.78 1.51 -10.32
C PHE A 131 -23.92 2.30 -11.62
N THR A 132 -22.82 2.47 -12.36
CA THR A 132 -22.79 3.28 -13.60
C THR A 132 -23.37 2.55 -14.81
N LYS A 133 -23.48 1.21 -14.76
CA LYS A 133 -23.82 0.34 -15.90
C LYS A 133 -22.83 0.47 -17.07
N ARG A 134 -21.57 0.73 -16.77
CA ARG A 134 -20.47 0.88 -17.73
C ARG A 134 -19.38 -0.14 -17.43
N ASP A 135 -18.57 -0.50 -18.43
CA ASP A 135 -17.59 -1.59 -18.30
C ASP A 135 -16.14 -1.12 -18.19
N LYS A 136 -15.79 0.00 -18.84
CA LYS A 136 -14.39 0.47 -18.88
C LYS A 136 -13.95 1.11 -17.58
N ILE A 137 -12.68 0.91 -17.23
CA ILE A 137 -12.04 1.57 -16.10
C ILE A 137 -10.76 2.25 -16.58
N VAL A 138 -10.41 3.36 -15.93
CA VAL A 138 -9.11 4.01 -16.13
C VAL A 138 -8.24 3.74 -14.90
N LYS A 139 -7.01 3.25 -15.13
CA LYS A 139 -5.94 3.17 -14.14
C LYS A 139 -4.68 3.84 -14.66
N PHE A 140 -3.68 4.02 -13.81
CA PHE A 140 -2.44 4.69 -14.16
C PHE A 140 -1.29 3.69 -14.32
N GLU A 141 -0.41 3.94 -15.31
CA GLU A 141 0.82 3.17 -15.50
C GLU A 141 1.67 3.25 -14.22
N GLY A 142 2.26 2.12 -13.82
CA GLY A 142 3.06 2.02 -12.61
C GLY A 142 2.28 1.92 -11.30
N CYS A 143 0.98 2.24 -11.25
CA CYS A 143 0.14 2.03 -10.08
C CYS A 143 -0.26 0.55 -9.93
N TYR A 144 -0.32 0.09 -8.67
CA TYR A 144 -0.71 -1.27 -8.30
C TYR A 144 -1.98 -1.27 -7.47
N HIS A 145 -2.95 -2.05 -7.88
CA HIS A 145 -4.27 -2.13 -7.27
C HIS A 145 -4.68 -3.57 -6.93
N GLY A 146 -3.72 -4.39 -6.52
CA GLY A 146 -3.94 -5.82 -6.30
C GLY A 146 -3.77 -6.64 -7.59
N HIS A 147 -3.97 -7.96 -7.49
CA HIS A 147 -3.69 -8.92 -8.55
C HIS A 147 -4.96 -9.50 -9.21
N SER A 148 -6.05 -8.74 -9.23
CA SER A 148 -7.22 -9.06 -10.04
C SER A 148 -6.87 -8.91 -11.53
N ASP A 149 -7.33 -9.83 -12.38
CA ASP A 149 -6.92 -9.97 -13.78
C ASP A 149 -6.94 -8.65 -14.57
N GLY A 150 -8.03 -7.90 -14.51
CA GLY A 150 -8.15 -6.63 -15.23
C GLY A 150 -7.20 -5.52 -14.76
N LEU A 151 -6.51 -5.70 -13.63
CA LEU A 151 -5.59 -4.71 -13.06
C LEU A 151 -4.11 -5.02 -13.31
N LEU A 152 -3.80 -6.20 -13.88
CA LEU A 152 -2.43 -6.64 -14.17
C LEU A 152 -1.88 -6.10 -15.50
N VAL A 153 -2.38 -4.96 -15.95
CA VAL A 153 -1.91 -4.23 -17.13
C VAL A 153 -0.98 -3.11 -16.66
N LYS A 154 0.30 -3.12 -17.08
CA LYS A 154 1.35 -2.17 -16.66
C LYS A 154 1.27 -1.84 -15.15
N GLY A 155 1.23 -2.89 -14.32
CA GLY A 155 1.17 -2.77 -12.85
C GLY A 155 2.49 -2.28 -12.26
N GLY A 156 2.45 -1.95 -10.95
CA GLY A 156 3.56 -1.37 -10.22
C GLY A 156 4.73 -2.32 -9.91
N SER A 157 5.41 -2.11 -8.77
CA SER A 157 6.70 -2.69 -8.38
C SER A 157 6.86 -4.21 -8.59
N GLY A 158 5.84 -5.00 -8.31
CA GLY A 158 5.90 -6.46 -8.46
C GLY A 158 6.11 -6.89 -9.93
N LEU A 159 5.48 -6.22 -10.88
CA LEU A 159 5.66 -6.47 -12.32
C LEU A 159 6.94 -5.84 -12.85
N LEU A 160 7.30 -4.64 -12.40
CA LEU A 160 8.55 -3.96 -12.74
C LEU A 160 9.77 -4.77 -12.29
N THR A 161 9.77 -5.27 -11.07
CA THR A 161 10.87 -6.06 -10.51
C THR A 161 11.15 -7.32 -11.32
N ASN A 162 10.12 -7.93 -11.93
CA ASN A 162 10.24 -9.13 -12.75
C ASN A 162 10.29 -8.84 -14.26
N SER A 163 10.30 -7.57 -14.67
CA SER A 163 10.30 -7.16 -16.10
C SER A 163 9.12 -7.72 -16.92
N ILE A 164 7.97 -7.96 -16.29
CA ILE A 164 6.78 -8.51 -16.92
C ILE A 164 5.75 -7.39 -17.10
N PRO A 165 5.51 -6.88 -18.33
CA PRO A 165 4.58 -5.79 -18.56
C PRO A 165 3.10 -6.18 -18.35
N ASN A 166 2.76 -7.44 -18.57
CA ASN A 166 1.44 -8.03 -18.33
C ASN A 166 1.63 -9.45 -17.76
N SER A 167 0.73 -9.89 -16.90
CA SER A 167 0.80 -11.26 -16.38
C SER A 167 0.35 -12.27 -17.44
N ALA A 168 1.13 -13.36 -17.59
CA ALA A 168 0.66 -14.53 -18.31
C ALA A 168 -0.61 -15.08 -17.64
N GLY A 169 -1.51 -15.67 -18.43
CA GLY A 169 -2.75 -16.29 -17.96
C GLY A 169 -3.93 -15.31 -17.80
N VAL A 170 -3.74 -14.02 -18.01
CA VAL A 170 -4.84 -13.04 -18.03
C VAL A 170 -5.49 -13.02 -19.43
N PRO A 171 -6.79 -13.36 -19.55
CA PRO A 171 -7.49 -13.32 -20.83
C PRO A 171 -7.61 -11.90 -21.37
N LYS A 172 -7.50 -11.75 -22.71
CA LYS A 172 -7.61 -10.45 -23.37
C LYS A 172 -8.90 -9.71 -23.04
N GLY A 173 -10.04 -10.41 -22.92
CA GLY A 173 -11.32 -9.80 -22.58
C GLY A 173 -11.35 -9.09 -21.21
N TYR A 174 -10.45 -9.44 -20.27
CA TYR A 174 -10.30 -8.71 -19.01
C TYR A 174 -9.50 -7.42 -19.15
N THR A 175 -8.51 -7.43 -20.05
CA THR A 175 -7.63 -6.25 -20.26
C THR A 175 -8.23 -5.23 -21.20
N ASP A 176 -9.10 -5.64 -22.13
CA ASP A 176 -9.73 -4.75 -23.13
C ASP A 176 -10.63 -3.69 -22.48
N THR A 177 -11.11 -3.91 -21.26
CA THR A 177 -11.91 -2.95 -20.49
C THR A 177 -11.07 -2.07 -19.55
N THR A 178 -9.75 -2.22 -19.54
CA THR A 178 -8.85 -1.43 -18.70
C THR A 178 -8.06 -0.45 -19.56
N LEU A 179 -8.37 0.82 -19.41
CA LEU A 179 -7.71 1.93 -20.08
C LEU A 179 -6.53 2.40 -19.22
N LEU A 180 -5.43 2.72 -19.89
CA LEU A 180 -4.22 3.20 -19.23
C LEU A 180 -4.02 4.69 -19.49
N ALA A 181 -3.82 5.45 -18.40
CA ALA A 181 -3.39 6.84 -18.44
C ALA A 181 -1.99 6.98 -17.80
N LYS A 182 -1.31 8.06 -18.07
CA LYS A 182 -0.06 8.41 -17.39
C LYS A 182 -0.37 9.14 -16.09
N TYR A 183 0.30 8.75 -15.01
CA TYR A 183 0.18 9.43 -13.73
C TYR A 183 0.73 10.85 -13.84
N ASN A 184 0.02 11.83 -13.25
CA ASN A 184 0.40 13.25 -13.35
C ASN A 184 0.31 13.88 -14.75
N ASP A 185 -0.44 13.28 -15.67
CA ASP A 185 -0.67 13.76 -17.03
C ASP A 185 -2.19 13.88 -17.27
N GLU A 186 -2.70 15.11 -17.12
CA GLU A 186 -4.12 15.44 -17.31
C GLU A 186 -4.57 15.23 -18.76
N GLU A 187 -3.69 15.49 -19.74
CA GLU A 187 -3.99 15.34 -21.17
C GLU A 187 -4.24 13.86 -21.51
N SER A 188 -3.43 12.93 -20.98
CA SER A 188 -3.64 11.51 -21.22
C SER A 188 -5.00 11.02 -20.73
N VAL A 189 -5.48 11.56 -19.60
CA VAL A 189 -6.81 11.24 -19.05
C VAL A 189 -7.90 11.90 -19.89
N GLN A 190 -7.74 13.18 -20.26
CA GLN A 190 -8.70 13.90 -21.09
C GLN A 190 -8.96 13.19 -22.42
N GLN A 191 -7.89 12.74 -23.09
CA GLN A 191 -8.02 11.99 -24.36
C GLN A 191 -8.83 10.70 -24.22
N LEU A 192 -8.71 9.97 -23.09
CA LEU A 192 -9.55 8.79 -22.84
C LEU A 192 -11.03 9.15 -22.68
N PHE A 193 -11.32 10.24 -21.97
CA PHE A 193 -12.69 10.70 -21.78
C PHE A 193 -13.29 11.28 -23.06
N ASP A 194 -12.52 11.96 -23.90
CA ASP A 194 -12.96 12.46 -25.20
C ASP A 194 -13.32 11.31 -26.16
N ASN A 195 -12.58 10.20 -26.07
CA ASN A 195 -12.77 9.04 -26.94
C ASN A 195 -13.93 8.11 -26.49
N CYS A 196 -14.11 7.90 -25.19
CA CYS A 196 -15.07 6.91 -24.68
C CYS A 196 -15.59 7.24 -23.26
N GLY A 197 -15.71 8.51 -22.89
CA GLY A 197 -16.13 8.93 -21.54
C GLY A 197 -17.44 8.31 -21.07
N ASP A 198 -18.40 8.10 -21.98
CA ASP A 198 -19.70 7.50 -21.66
C ASP A 198 -19.62 5.98 -21.36
N GLU A 199 -18.50 5.33 -21.65
CA GLU A 199 -18.25 3.92 -21.35
C GLU A 199 -17.41 3.72 -20.09
N ILE A 200 -16.81 4.79 -19.53
CA ILE A 200 -15.93 4.73 -18.37
C ILE A 200 -16.77 4.68 -17.09
N ALA A 201 -16.68 3.55 -16.37
CA ALA A 201 -17.33 3.35 -15.07
C ALA A 201 -16.62 4.13 -13.96
N CYS A 202 -15.31 4.09 -13.95
CA CYS A 202 -14.50 4.74 -12.91
C CYS A 202 -13.06 5.04 -13.34
N VAL A 203 -12.47 6.00 -12.65
CA VAL A 203 -11.01 6.20 -12.56
C VAL A 203 -10.57 5.71 -11.22
N ILE A 204 -9.61 4.77 -11.18
CA ILE A 204 -8.95 4.34 -9.93
C ILE A 204 -7.54 4.90 -9.87
N VAL A 205 -7.17 5.50 -8.74
CA VAL A 205 -5.86 6.12 -8.54
C VAL A 205 -5.34 5.88 -7.13
N GLU A 206 -4.03 5.60 -7.01
CA GLU A 206 -3.32 5.81 -5.76
C GLU A 206 -3.13 7.33 -5.59
N PRO A 207 -3.75 7.99 -4.60
CA PRO A 207 -3.67 9.46 -4.48
C PRO A 207 -2.24 9.96 -4.18
N CYS A 208 -1.37 9.06 -3.73
CA CYS A 208 0.07 9.17 -3.79
C CYS A 208 0.57 7.79 -4.22
N ALA A 209 1.09 7.68 -5.43
CA ALA A 209 1.57 6.41 -5.94
C ALA A 209 2.79 5.94 -5.12
N ALA A 210 2.82 4.65 -4.77
CA ALA A 210 3.89 4.06 -3.95
C ALA A 210 4.33 2.67 -4.43
N ASN A 211 3.94 2.28 -5.65
CA ASN A 211 4.28 1.00 -6.28
C ASN A 211 5.13 1.14 -7.55
N MET A 212 5.59 2.34 -7.85
CA MET A 212 6.65 2.67 -8.81
C MET A 212 7.75 3.52 -8.13
N GLY A 213 7.93 3.30 -6.83
CA GLY A 213 8.50 4.25 -5.88
C GLY A 213 7.45 5.29 -5.49
N VAL A 214 7.78 6.15 -4.54
CA VAL A 214 6.86 7.21 -4.08
C VAL A 214 6.80 8.33 -5.12
N VAL A 215 5.63 8.51 -5.73
CA VAL A 215 5.38 9.59 -6.69
C VAL A 215 4.17 10.39 -6.23
N PRO A 216 4.38 11.60 -5.67
CA PRO A 216 3.28 12.45 -5.24
C PRO A 216 2.48 12.99 -6.45
N PRO A 217 1.18 13.28 -6.26
CA PRO A 217 0.40 13.91 -7.31
C PRO A 217 0.90 15.35 -7.54
N LYS A 218 0.97 15.79 -8.80
CA LYS A 218 1.17 17.20 -9.13
C LYS A 218 0.02 18.03 -8.58
N LYS A 219 0.30 19.29 -8.26
CA LYS A 219 -0.73 20.22 -7.79
C LYS A 219 -1.86 20.32 -8.83
N GLY A 220 -3.09 20.06 -8.40
CA GLY A 220 -4.28 20.11 -9.27
C GLY A 220 -4.68 18.76 -9.85
N PHE A 221 -3.77 17.79 -10.01
CA PHE A 221 -4.06 16.53 -10.70
C PHE A 221 -5.25 15.75 -10.09
N LEU A 222 -5.28 15.53 -8.78
CA LEU A 222 -6.40 14.84 -8.14
C LEU A 222 -7.72 15.62 -8.24
N LYS A 223 -7.65 16.96 -8.21
CA LYS A 223 -8.81 17.82 -8.41
C LYS A 223 -9.33 17.69 -9.85
N PHE A 224 -8.45 17.69 -10.84
CA PHE A 224 -8.80 17.43 -12.22
C PHE A 224 -9.49 16.07 -12.39
N LEU A 225 -8.96 14.99 -11.75
CA LEU A 225 -9.61 13.67 -11.79
C LEU A 225 -11.03 13.71 -11.20
N ARG A 226 -11.24 14.48 -10.12
CA ARG A 226 -12.57 14.66 -9.54
C ARG A 226 -13.51 15.36 -10.53
N GLU A 227 -13.08 16.47 -11.12
CA GLU A 227 -13.87 17.29 -12.03
C GLU A 227 -14.25 16.53 -13.32
N ILE A 228 -13.29 15.82 -13.93
CA ILE A 228 -13.56 15.06 -15.15
C ILE A 228 -14.50 13.87 -14.90
N THR A 229 -14.33 13.16 -13.78
CA THR A 229 -15.23 12.05 -13.43
C THR A 229 -16.65 12.54 -13.15
N GLU A 230 -16.84 13.65 -12.44
CA GLU A 230 -18.15 14.28 -12.23
C GLU A 230 -18.81 14.69 -13.52
N LYS A 231 -18.08 15.39 -14.40
CA LYS A 231 -18.57 15.85 -15.69
C LYS A 231 -19.13 14.72 -16.56
N HIS A 232 -18.51 13.53 -16.51
CA HIS A 232 -18.89 12.37 -17.33
C HIS A 232 -19.75 11.34 -16.59
N GLY A 233 -20.10 11.57 -15.32
CA GLY A 233 -20.89 10.64 -14.52
C GLY A 233 -20.15 9.31 -14.23
N SER A 234 -18.81 9.33 -14.29
CA SER A 234 -17.93 8.25 -13.86
C SER A 234 -17.62 8.38 -12.37
N LEU A 235 -17.18 7.31 -11.71
CA LEU A 235 -16.80 7.36 -10.31
C LEU A 235 -15.29 7.56 -10.13
N LEU A 236 -14.91 8.33 -9.12
CA LEU A 236 -13.51 8.42 -8.67
C LEU A 236 -13.29 7.46 -7.50
N ILE A 237 -12.35 6.51 -7.65
CA ILE A 237 -11.92 5.57 -6.61
C ILE A 237 -10.53 5.97 -6.14
N PHE A 238 -10.38 6.28 -4.85
CA PHE A 238 -9.07 6.40 -4.23
C PHE A 238 -8.64 5.06 -3.65
N ASP A 239 -7.55 4.52 -4.19
CA ASP A 239 -6.87 3.40 -3.56
C ASP A 239 -5.97 3.93 -2.45
N GLU A 240 -6.51 3.90 -1.24
CA GLU A 240 -5.81 4.29 -0.01
C GLU A 240 -5.31 3.08 0.80
N VAL A 241 -5.04 1.97 0.16
CA VAL A 241 -4.48 0.77 0.82
C VAL A 241 -3.14 1.09 1.48
N ILE A 242 -2.31 1.96 0.90
CA ILE A 242 -1.05 2.45 1.49
C ILE A 242 -1.27 3.73 2.28
N THR A 243 -1.95 4.71 1.71
CA THR A 243 -2.03 6.08 2.22
C THR A 243 -3.06 6.28 3.33
N GLY A 244 -4.08 5.40 3.39
CA GLY A 244 -5.12 5.45 4.42
C GLY A 244 -4.56 5.28 5.82
N PHE A 245 -4.92 6.18 6.73
CA PHE A 245 -4.40 6.27 8.10
C PHE A 245 -2.88 6.45 8.22
N ARG A 246 -2.14 6.46 7.10
CA ARG A 246 -0.69 6.69 7.10
C ARG A 246 -0.31 8.15 6.96
N LEU A 247 -0.87 8.85 5.98
CA LEU A 247 -0.52 10.25 5.75
C LEU A 247 -1.25 11.20 6.72
N SER A 248 -2.42 10.80 7.16
CA SER A 248 -3.21 11.41 8.23
C SER A 248 -4.28 10.43 8.67
N LEU A 249 -5.02 10.71 9.76
CA LEU A 249 -6.20 9.94 10.15
C LEU A 249 -7.27 9.90 9.06
N GLY A 250 -7.38 10.93 8.23
CA GLY A 250 -8.30 10.98 7.10
C GLY A 250 -7.68 10.55 5.77
N GLY A 251 -6.48 9.92 5.80
CA GLY A 251 -5.77 9.46 4.61
C GLY A 251 -5.28 10.58 3.70
N ALA A 252 -4.97 10.24 2.46
CA ALA A 252 -4.54 11.18 1.43
C ALA A 252 -5.69 12.09 0.97
N GLN A 253 -6.93 11.61 0.97
CA GLN A 253 -8.10 12.44 0.62
C GLN A 253 -8.22 13.69 1.50
N LYS A 254 -7.90 13.58 2.80
CA LYS A 254 -7.84 14.71 3.71
C LYS A 254 -6.62 15.60 3.44
N LEU A 255 -5.46 15.00 3.17
CA LEU A 255 -4.22 15.72 2.89
C LEU A 255 -4.34 16.60 1.64
N TYR A 256 -4.93 16.06 0.57
CA TYR A 256 -5.07 16.74 -0.72
C TYR A 256 -6.41 17.47 -0.90
N GLY A 257 -7.34 17.33 0.04
CA GLY A 257 -8.64 18.03 0.00
C GLY A 257 -9.56 17.60 -1.14
N VAL A 258 -9.46 16.33 -1.58
CA VAL A 258 -10.29 15.78 -2.65
C VAL A 258 -11.11 14.60 -2.13
N LYS A 259 -12.44 14.66 -2.31
CA LYS A 259 -13.37 13.61 -1.87
C LYS A 259 -13.65 12.65 -3.02
N PRO A 260 -13.26 11.35 -2.92
CA PRO A 260 -13.62 10.33 -3.90
C PRO A 260 -15.06 9.85 -3.69
N ASP A 261 -15.60 9.11 -4.67
CA ASP A 261 -16.88 8.41 -4.57
C ASP A 261 -16.76 7.10 -3.80
N LEU A 262 -15.65 6.38 -4.03
CA LEU A 262 -15.29 5.14 -3.34
C LEU A 262 -13.84 5.22 -2.84
N THR A 263 -13.58 4.55 -1.74
CA THR A 263 -12.24 4.42 -1.14
C THR A 263 -11.97 2.95 -0.82
N THR A 264 -10.76 2.48 -1.11
CA THR A 264 -10.27 1.19 -0.64
C THR A 264 -9.21 1.39 0.44
N LEU A 265 -9.29 0.59 1.51
CA LEU A 265 -8.36 0.60 2.64
C LEU A 265 -7.82 -0.81 2.87
N GLY A 266 -6.62 -0.89 3.40
CA GLY A 266 -5.97 -2.14 3.79
C GLY A 266 -4.84 -1.86 4.77
N LYS A 267 -3.89 -2.78 4.86
CA LYS A 267 -2.65 -2.56 5.65
C LYS A 267 -2.93 -2.05 7.07
N ILE A 268 -2.79 -0.76 7.34
CA ILE A 268 -2.95 -0.16 8.68
C ILE A 268 -4.33 -0.45 9.27
N VAL A 269 -5.40 -0.43 8.47
CA VAL A 269 -6.75 -0.69 8.96
C VAL A 269 -6.91 -2.09 9.56
N GLY A 270 -6.07 -3.04 9.16
CA GLY A 270 -6.01 -4.39 9.70
C GLY A 270 -5.11 -4.56 10.92
N GLY A 271 -4.33 -3.54 11.30
CA GLY A 271 -3.44 -3.61 12.47
C GLY A 271 -2.39 -4.73 12.40
N GLY A 272 -1.98 -5.15 11.20
CA GLY A 272 -1.08 -6.28 10.96
C GLY A 272 -1.78 -7.60 10.61
N MET A 273 -3.11 -7.67 10.70
CA MET A 273 -3.92 -8.82 10.34
C MET A 273 -4.53 -8.67 8.92
N PRO A 274 -4.92 -9.80 8.28
CA PRO A 274 -5.61 -9.77 6.99
C PRO A 274 -7.00 -9.13 7.12
N LEU A 275 -7.09 -7.84 6.82
CA LEU A 275 -8.32 -7.07 6.79
C LEU A 275 -8.15 -5.89 5.84
N ALA A 276 -9.17 -5.66 5.03
CA ALA A 276 -9.28 -4.53 4.14
C ALA A 276 -10.75 -4.07 4.07
N VAL A 277 -10.96 -2.93 3.42
CA VAL A 277 -12.27 -2.26 3.36
C VAL A 277 -12.46 -1.68 1.97
N TYR A 278 -13.67 -1.76 1.44
CA TYR A 278 -14.13 -0.86 0.41
C TYR A 278 -15.41 -0.16 0.86
N GLY A 279 -15.55 1.09 0.52
CA GLY A 279 -16.70 1.89 0.94
C GLY A 279 -16.72 3.24 0.26
N GLY A 280 -17.78 4.00 0.47
CA GLY A 280 -17.96 5.31 -0.12
C GLY A 280 -19.37 5.85 0.11
N ARG A 281 -19.87 6.60 -0.88
CA ARG A 281 -21.21 7.18 -0.85
C ARG A 281 -22.26 6.10 -0.66
N LYS A 282 -23.25 6.36 0.19
CA LYS A 282 -24.28 5.40 0.59
C LYS A 282 -25.04 4.82 -0.61
N GLU A 283 -25.51 5.67 -1.50
CA GLU A 283 -26.30 5.25 -2.68
C GLU A 283 -25.49 4.35 -3.65
N ILE A 284 -24.18 4.49 -3.69
CA ILE A 284 -23.31 3.60 -4.47
C ILE A 284 -23.16 2.24 -3.78
N MET A 285 -22.95 2.26 -2.47
CA MET A 285 -22.77 1.03 -1.68
C MET A 285 -24.06 0.23 -1.53
N GLU A 286 -25.22 0.84 -1.63
CA GLU A 286 -26.54 0.15 -1.67
C GLU A 286 -26.71 -0.75 -2.90
N CYS A 287 -25.87 -0.62 -3.92
CA CYS A 287 -25.82 -1.59 -5.02
C CYS A 287 -25.30 -2.98 -4.61
N VAL A 288 -24.64 -3.09 -3.43
CA VAL A 288 -24.07 -4.37 -2.95
C VAL A 288 -25.15 -5.24 -2.31
N ALA A 289 -25.13 -6.55 -2.65
CA ALA A 289 -26.02 -7.54 -2.03
C ALA A 289 -25.88 -7.53 -0.48
N PRO A 290 -26.96 -7.68 0.31
CA PRO A 290 -28.30 -8.05 -0.09
C PRO A 290 -29.21 -6.87 -0.52
N LEU A 291 -28.77 -5.61 -0.46
CA LEU A 291 -29.58 -4.46 -0.86
C LEU A 291 -29.71 -4.36 -2.38
N GLY A 292 -28.61 -4.54 -3.11
CA GLY A 292 -28.56 -4.51 -4.56
C GLY A 292 -28.11 -5.86 -5.14
N SER A 293 -27.74 -5.83 -6.44
CA SER A 293 -27.37 -7.04 -7.19
C SER A 293 -25.87 -7.27 -7.33
N VAL A 294 -25.03 -6.35 -6.86
CA VAL A 294 -23.56 -6.50 -6.93
C VAL A 294 -23.11 -7.47 -5.85
N TYR A 295 -22.62 -8.65 -6.27
CA TYR A 295 -22.26 -9.72 -5.33
C TYR A 295 -20.84 -9.57 -4.79
N GLN A 296 -20.71 -9.74 -3.48
CA GLN A 296 -19.45 -9.95 -2.76
C GLN A 296 -19.71 -10.79 -1.52
N ALA A 297 -18.86 -11.77 -1.26
CA ALA A 297 -18.90 -12.59 -0.06
C ALA A 297 -17.48 -12.99 0.35
N GLY A 298 -17.27 -13.33 1.63
CA GLY A 298 -16.00 -13.80 2.16
C GLY A 298 -16.21 -14.46 3.52
N THR A 299 -15.85 -15.73 3.65
CA THR A 299 -16.03 -16.51 4.89
C THR A 299 -15.37 -15.84 6.09
N LEU A 300 -14.19 -15.25 5.92
CA LEU A 300 -13.41 -14.61 6.98
C LEU A 300 -13.54 -13.08 7.00
N SER A 301 -14.36 -12.50 6.12
CA SER A 301 -14.61 -11.06 6.11
C SER A 301 -15.22 -10.61 7.44
N GLY A 302 -14.57 -9.66 8.11
CA GLY A 302 -15.01 -9.19 9.42
C GLY A 302 -14.73 -10.17 10.57
N ASN A 303 -13.75 -11.10 10.44
CA ASN A 303 -13.43 -12.00 11.54
C ASN A 303 -12.98 -11.23 12.80
N PRO A 304 -13.33 -11.71 14.01
CA PRO A 304 -13.16 -10.96 15.25
C PRO A 304 -11.70 -10.66 15.57
N VAL A 305 -10.76 -11.51 15.16
CA VAL A 305 -9.33 -11.34 15.46
C VAL A 305 -8.75 -10.16 14.65
N ALA A 306 -9.01 -10.14 13.34
CA ALA A 306 -8.54 -9.04 12.49
C ALA A 306 -9.25 -7.71 12.81
N VAL A 307 -10.55 -7.76 13.10
CA VAL A 307 -11.34 -6.60 13.52
C VAL A 307 -10.80 -6.00 14.82
N SER A 308 -10.47 -6.83 15.82
CA SER A 308 -9.92 -6.37 17.10
C SER A 308 -8.54 -5.68 16.94
N ALA A 309 -7.68 -6.21 16.05
CA ALA A 309 -6.40 -5.58 15.72
C ALA A 309 -6.61 -4.22 15.05
N GLY A 310 -7.53 -4.12 14.10
CA GLY A 310 -7.90 -2.87 13.43
C GLY A 310 -8.43 -1.82 14.41
N ILE A 311 -9.40 -2.19 15.25
CA ILE A 311 -9.96 -1.29 16.27
C ILE A 311 -8.87 -0.76 17.19
N ALA A 312 -8.02 -1.65 17.75
CA ALA A 312 -6.95 -1.24 18.65
C ALA A 312 -5.99 -0.27 17.97
N THR A 313 -5.58 -0.56 16.74
CA THR A 313 -4.68 0.30 15.96
C THR A 313 -5.29 1.67 15.70
N LEU A 314 -6.53 1.72 15.20
CA LEU A 314 -7.19 3.00 14.87
C LEU A 314 -7.47 3.85 16.12
N LYS A 315 -7.83 3.23 17.26
CA LYS A 315 -7.99 3.95 18.54
C LYS A 315 -6.68 4.57 19.02
N ILE A 316 -5.55 3.86 18.88
CA ILE A 316 -4.24 4.40 19.24
C ILE A 316 -3.90 5.61 18.35
N LEU A 317 -4.08 5.47 17.03
CA LEU A 317 -3.84 6.56 16.09
C LEU A 317 -4.73 7.76 16.37
N GLU A 318 -6.02 7.55 16.62
CA GLU A 318 -6.96 8.63 16.92
C GLU A 318 -6.59 9.38 18.22
N LYS A 319 -6.31 8.62 19.28
CA LYS A 319 -5.97 9.18 20.59
C LYS A 319 -4.67 10.00 20.56
N ASN A 320 -3.70 9.56 19.75
CA ASN A 320 -2.34 10.12 19.76
C ASN A 320 -1.99 10.83 18.44
N LYS A 321 -2.97 11.22 17.63
CA LYS A 321 -2.76 11.80 16.29
C LYS A 321 -1.83 13.02 16.32
N ASP A 322 -1.98 13.87 17.35
CA ASP A 322 -1.25 15.14 17.49
C ASP A 322 0.23 14.93 17.90
N SER A 323 0.63 13.70 18.26
CA SER A 323 2.02 13.30 18.49
C SER A 323 2.56 12.37 17.41
N ILE A 324 1.79 11.37 16.99
CA ILE A 324 2.26 10.35 16.03
C ILE A 324 2.61 10.96 14.67
N TYR A 325 1.69 11.69 14.04
CA TYR A 325 1.93 12.21 12.70
C TYR A 325 3.03 13.27 12.63
N PRO A 326 3.12 14.26 13.56
CA PRO A 326 4.25 15.18 13.59
C PRO A 326 5.59 14.48 13.83
N GLU A 327 5.62 13.45 14.68
CA GLU A 327 6.84 12.69 14.94
C GLU A 327 7.28 11.86 13.74
N LEU A 328 6.34 11.22 13.04
CA LEU A 328 6.60 10.52 11.78
C LEU A 328 7.16 11.49 10.73
N GLU A 329 6.58 12.68 10.59
CA GLU A 329 7.07 13.72 9.68
C GLU A 329 8.50 14.14 10.03
N ARG A 330 8.77 14.41 11.31
CA ARG A 330 10.09 14.84 11.78
C ARG A 330 11.18 13.78 11.53
N LYS A 331 10.91 12.52 11.86
CA LYS A 331 11.83 11.39 11.62
C LYS A 331 12.09 11.19 10.13
N SER A 332 11.04 11.22 9.34
CA SER A 332 11.12 11.02 7.89
C SER A 332 11.89 12.15 7.19
N ALA A 333 11.71 13.39 7.65
CA ALA A 333 12.47 14.53 7.13
C ALA A 333 13.98 14.42 7.40
N LYS A 334 14.40 13.86 8.54
CA LYS A 334 15.82 13.60 8.84
C LYS A 334 16.42 12.63 7.82
N ILE A 335 15.72 11.50 7.55
CA ILE A 335 16.19 10.49 6.58
C ILE A 335 16.20 11.08 5.16
N GLU A 336 15.17 11.84 4.76
CA GLU A 336 15.14 12.52 3.47
C GLU A 336 16.35 13.45 3.28
N ASN A 337 16.68 14.22 4.33
CA ASN A 337 17.84 15.10 4.29
C ASN A 337 19.16 14.33 4.13
N ALA A 338 19.33 13.21 4.87
CA ALA A 338 20.50 12.36 4.73
C ALA A 338 20.62 11.77 3.32
N MET A 339 19.51 11.33 2.71
CA MET A 339 19.49 10.87 1.32
C MET A 339 19.90 11.97 0.34
N LYS A 340 19.39 13.20 0.53
CA LYS A 340 19.76 14.36 -0.29
C LYS A 340 21.23 14.74 -0.11
N ASN A 341 21.76 14.70 1.11
CA ASN A 341 23.17 14.95 1.40
C ASN A 341 24.08 13.91 0.73
N ALA A 342 23.61 12.67 0.59
CA ALA A 342 24.27 11.62 -0.18
C ALA A 342 24.11 11.78 -1.71
N GLY A 343 23.47 12.85 -2.19
CA GLY A 343 23.28 13.12 -3.62
C GLY A 343 22.18 12.29 -4.27
N LEU A 344 21.28 11.69 -3.49
CA LEU A 344 20.17 10.88 -4.02
C LEU A 344 18.98 11.77 -4.38
N ASN A 345 18.26 11.38 -5.44
CA ASN A 345 17.00 11.98 -5.82
C ASN A 345 15.87 11.35 -5.00
N VAL A 346 15.16 12.12 -4.18
CA VAL A 346 14.20 11.60 -3.18
C VAL A 346 12.84 12.21 -3.39
N ASN A 347 11.82 11.34 -3.44
CA ASN A 347 10.44 11.74 -3.24
C ASN A 347 9.96 11.26 -1.87
N ARG A 348 9.25 12.13 -1.15
CA ARG A 348 8.65 11.83 0.16
C ARG A 348 7.28 12.48 0.32
N VAL A 349 6.35 11.75 0.94
CA VAL A 349 5.09 12.29 1.45
C VAL A 349 4.83 11.72 2.84
N GLY A 350 4.82 12.56 3.87
CA GLY A 350 4.70 12.11 5.26
C GLY A 350 5.78 11.07 5.60
N SER A 351 5.37 9.89 6.03
CA SER A 351 6.25 8.79 6.47
C SER A 351 6.51 7.72 5.41
N ILE A 352 6.32 8.05 4.13
CA ILE A 352 6.71 7.19 3.00
C ILE A 352 7.67 7.92 2.07
N MET A 353 8.72 7.24 1.61
CA MET A 353 9.71 7.83 0.73
C MET A 353 10.39 6.80 -0.15
N THR A 354 10.98 7.26 -1.25
CA THR A 354 11.85 6.47 -2.12
C THR A 354 13.04 7.30 -2.57
N ALA A 355 14.24 6.73 -2.44
CA ALA A 355 15.43 7.24 -3.08
C ALA A 355 15.53 6.67 -4.51
N PHE A 356 15.58 7.53 -5.50
CA PHE A 356 15.71 7.13 -6.90
C PHE A 356 17.14 7.35 -7.39
N PHE A 357 17.69 6.36 -8.04
CA PHE A 357 19.04 6.37 -8.62
C PHE A 357 19.00 6.86 -10.08
N THR A 358 18.55 8.09 -10.26
CA THR A 358 18.46 8.79 -11.56
C THR A 358 18.61 10.28 -11.35
N ASP A 359 19.16 10.97 -12.35
CA ASP A 359 19.27 12.44 -12.36
C ASP A 359 17.96 13.14 -12.77
N LYS A 360 16.98 12.36 -13.28
CA LYS A 360 15.69 12.92 -13.68
C LYS A 360 14.79 13.14 -12.47
N LYS A 361 14.04 14.26 -12.47
CA LYS A 361 12.96 14.44 -11.51
C LYS A 361 11.87 13.37 -11.75
N VAL A 362 11.63 12.53 -10.75
CA VAL A 362 10.66 11.45 -10.86
C VAL A 362 9.27 11.98 -10.54
N VAL A 363 8.38 11.94 -11.54
CA VAL A 363 7.02 12.45 -11.45
C VAL A 363 5.95 11.49 -12.03
N ASP A 364 6.38 10.42 -12.69
CA ASP A 364 5.56 9.43 -13.36
C ASP A 364 6.31 8.11 -13.54
N TYR A 365 5.66 7.13 -14.18
CA TYR A 365 6.23 5.83 -14.47
C TYR A 365 7.44 5.90 -15.40
N ASP A 366 7.36 6.70 -16.48
CA ASP A 366 8.45 6.84 -17.46
C ASP A 366 9.74 7.38 -16.81
N THR A 367 9.60 8.36 -15.91
CA THR A 367 10.74 8.92 -15.17
C THR A 367 11.23 7.99 -14.05
N ALA A 368 10.34 7.26 -13.38
CA ALA A 368 10.73 6.28 -12.36
C ALA A 368 11.57 5.13 -12.94
N THR A 369 11.21 4.63 -14.13
CA THR A 369 11.92 3.53 -14.79
C THR A 369 13.30 3.92 -15.34
N THR A 370 13.69 5.20 -15.30
CA THR A 370 15.06 5.61 -15.63
C THR A 370 16.06 5.35 -14.49
N ALA A 371 15.60 4.90 -13.32
CA ALA A 371 16.45 4.61 -12.18
C ALA A 371 17.40 3.44 -12.44
N ASP A 372 18.65 3.58 -12.04
CA ASP A 372 19.68 2.54 -12.07
C ASP A 372 19.43 1.51 -10.97
N THR A 373 18.81 0.41 -11.33
CA THR A 373 18.48 -0.69 -10.40
C THR A 373 19.71 -1.43 -9.87
N LYS A 374 20.86 -1.38 -10.57
CA LYS A 374 22.11 -2.00 -10.10
C LYS A 374 22.70 -1.17 -8.97
N ARG A 375 22.77 0.16 -9.16
CA ARG A 375 23.22 1.06 -8.10
C ARG A 375 22.29 1.04 -6.89
N TYR A 376 20.97 0.86 -7.09
CA TYR A 376 20.04 0.60 -6.00
C TYR A 376 20.39 -0.71 -5.26
N ALA A 377 20.73 -1.77 -5.98
CA ALA A 377 21.12 -3.03 -5.35
C ALA A 377 22.38 -2.90 -4.48
N GLU A 378 23.36 -2.09 -4.90
CA GLU A 378 24.55 -1.75 -4.09
C GLU A 378 24.15 -0.97 -2.83
N TYR A 379 23.28 0.02 -2.96
CA TYR A 379 22.72 0.78 -1.84
C TYR A 379 21.97 -0.12 -0.85
N TYR A 380 21.07 -0.95 -1.34
CA TYR A 380 20.35 -1.93 -0.51
C TYR A 380 21.31 -2.84 0.27
N ASN A 381 22.30 -3.38 -0.42
CA ASN A 381 23.30 -4.25 0.20
C ASN A 381 24.11 -3.52 1.28
N ARG A 382 24.49 -2.26 1.03
CA ARG A 382 25.16 -1.42 2.03
C ARG A 382 24.30 -1.18 3.26
N LEU A 383 23.03 -0.88 3.10
CA LEU A 383 22.07 -0.72 4.20
C LEU A 383 21.97 -2.01 5.02
N LEU A 384 21.73 -3.15 4.35
CA LEU A 384 21.54 -4.44 4.99
C LEU A 384 22.77 -4.87 5.81
N GLU A 385 23.97 -4.72 5.27
CA GLU A 385 25.23 -5.05 5.96
C GLU A 385 25.49 -4.20 7.21
N ASN A 386 24.85 -3.03 7.29
CA ASN A 386 24.90 -2.15 8.45
C ASN A 386 23.67 -2.28 9.37
N GLY A 387 22.88 -3.34 9.21
CA GLY A 387 21.72 -3.62 10.06
C GLY A 387 20.50 -2.75 9.77
N ILE A 388 20.29 -2.35 8.52
CA ILE A 388 19.12 -1.59 8.07
C ILE A 388 18.41 -2.40 6.99
N TYR A 389 17.15 -2.76 7.23
CA TYR A 389 16.33 -3.57 6.33
C TYR A 389 15.41 -2.67 5.51
N ALA A 390 15.80 -2.42 4.26
CA ALA A 390 15.04 -1.68 3.27
C ALA A 390 14.31 -2.63 2.30
N ALA A 391 13.49 -2.09 1.40
CA ALA A 391 12.82 -2.90 0.39
C ALA A 391 13.81 -3.43 -0.66
N PRO A 392 13.74 -4.73 -1.03
CA PRO A 392 14.64 -5.31 -2.01
C PRO A 392 14.22 -4.98 -3.46
N SER A 393 13.80 -3.75 -3.71
CA SER A 393 13.44 -3.23 -5.04
C SER A 393 13.46 -1.71 -5.07
N GLN A 394 14.04 -1.13 -6.13
CA GLN A 394 14.06 0.32 -6.39
C GLN A 394 12.66 0.94 -6.41
N PHE A 395 11.64 0.18 -6.81
CA PHE A 395 10.29 0.67 -7.05
C PHE A 395 9.35 0.51 -5.86
N GLU A 396 9.90 0.22 -4.68
CA GLU A 396 9.15 0.13 -3.43
C GLU A 396 9.36 1.37 -2.57
N ALA A 397 8.42 1.59 -1.67
CA ALA A 397 8.53 2.64 -0.67
C ALA A 397 9.26 2.16 0.59
N MET A 398 10.02 3.06 1.19
CA MET A 398 10.52 2.98 2.55
C MET A 398 9.50 3.61 3.50
N PHE A 399 9.24 2.95 4.62
CA PHE A 399 8.24 3.36 5.61
C PHE A 399 8.90 3.69 6.95
N VAL A 400 8.56 4.84 7.53
CA VAL A 400 8.94 5.16 8.91
C VAL A 400 7.77 4.83 9.83
N SER A 401 8.05 4.13 10.93
CA SER A 401 7.08 3.83 11.98
C SER A 401 7.28 4.73 13.20
N PHE A 402 6.24 4.86 14.01
CA PHE A 402 6.33 5.60 15.26
C PHE A 402 7.34 5.00 16.26
N ALA A 403 7.57 3.68 16.17
CA ALA A 403 8.49 2.94 17.02
C ALA A 403 9.98 3.19 16.72
N HIS A 404 10.35 3.72 15.54
CA HIS A 404 11.75 4.06 15.27
C HIS A 404 12.25 5.05 16.32
N THR A 405 13.36 4.71 16.99
CA THR A 405 14.01 5.58 17.98
C THR A 405 14.86 6.66 17.29
N GLU A 406 15.31 7.66 18.06
CA GLU A 406 16.28 8.63 17.53
C GLU A 406 17.58 7.93 17.12
N ASP A 407 18.06 6.99 17.89
CA ASP A 407 19.28 6.21 17.59
C ASP A 407 19.12 5.42 16.29
N ASP A 408 17.93 4.82 16.04
CA ASP A 408 17.65 4.14 14.78
C ASP A 408 17.73 5.09 13.59
N ILE A 409 17.15 6.28 13.74
CA ILE A 409 17.17 7.31 12.68
C ILE A 409 18.59 7.84 12.45
N GLU A 410 19.33 8.16 13.52
CA GLU A 410 20.70 8.65 13.42
C GLU A 410 21.64 7.63 12.78
N LYS A 411 21.59 6.36 13.22
CA LYS A 411 22.35 5.28 12.60
C LYS A 411 22.02 5.15 11.11
N THR A 412 20.73 5.21 10.76
CA THR A 412 20.29 5.12 9.37
C THR A 412 20.81 6.28 8.53
N CYS A 413 20.73 7.52 9.04
CA CYS A 413 21.27 8.70 8.36
C CYS A 413 22.78 8.57 8.11
N GLN A 414 23.56 8.14 9.12
CA GLN A 414 25.02 7.94 9.00
C GLN A 414 25.37 6.92 7.90
N VAL A 415 24.64 5.80 7.85
CA VAL A 415 24.88 4.78 6.81
C VAL A 415 24.52 5.29 5.44
N ILE A 416 23.39 6.00 5.29
CA ILE A 416 22.98 6.61 4.02
C ILE A 416 24.02 7.62 3.53
N GLU A 417 24.47 8.54 4.39
CA GLU A 417 25.45 9.58 4.04
C GLU A 417 26.85 9.00 3.70
N SER A 418 27.15 7.78 4.19
CA SER A 418 28.38 7.07 3.81
C SER A 418 28.33 6.42 2.44
N PHE A 419 27.19 6.36 1.80
CA PHE A 419 27.02 5.82 0.44
C PHE A 419 27.34 6.91 -0.58
N LYS A 420 28.43 6.71 -1.33
CA LYS A 420 28.92 7.65 -2.35
C LYS A 420 28.90 7.05 -3.74
#